data_71e7e921cdaa67ae7040e4b2d1b21687
#
_entry.id   71e7e921cdaa67ae7040e4b2d1b21687
#
_cell.length_a   1.000
_cell.length_b   1.000
_cell.length_c   1.000
_cell.angle_alpha   90.00
_cell.angle_beta   90.00
_cell.angle_gamma   90.00
#
_symmetry.space_group_name_H-M   'P 1'
#
loop_
_entity.id
_entity.type
_entity.pdbx_description
1 polymer ?
#
loop_
_entity_poly.entity_id
_entity_poly.type
_entity_poly.pdbx_seq_one_letter_code
_entity_poly.pdbx_strand_id
1 'polypeptide(L)'
;RLTEKSVILAGGTDLMPKIRSGKKEPDLYLSLCRMEELKAIDRQGEWLKIGAMAAHTQASEDPFIRKYFTALAMACSQVGSQQIRNKGTLGGSLANASPAGDIIPCIFLYGGKIEILGENGIRSVDAESFLLENGCTLLGRNELITSILLPLEEERKSCFVKLGSRREV
;
A
#
# COMPACT_ATOMS: atom_id res chain seq x y z
N ARG A 1 -0.79 -23.97 5.62
CA ARG A 1 0.53 -23.46 5.19
C ARG A 1 0.41 -22.98 3.75
N LEU A 2 0.94 -21.80 3.45
CA LEU A 2 1.06 -21.32 2.08
C LEU A 2 2.04 -22.24 1.31
N THR A 3 1.63 -22.72 0.15
CA THR A 3 2.48 -23.50 -0.75
C THR A 3 3.39 -22.56 -1.57
N GLU A 4 4.33 -23.12 -2.32
CA GLU A 4 5.21 -22.32 -3.19
C GLU A 4 4.45 -21.50 -4.25
N LYS A 5 3.29 -21.96 -4.63
CA LYS A 5 2.41 -21.30 -5.61
C LYS A 5 1.23 -20.56 -4.97
N SER A 6 1.24 -20.37 -3.63
CA SER A 6 0.22 -19.54 -2.99
C SER A 6 0.49 -18.07 -3.20
N VAL A 7 -0.58 -17.28 -3.36
CA VAL A 7 -0.51 -15.82 -3.46
C VAL A 7 -1.51 -15.14 -2.53
N ILE A 8 -1.11 -14.02 -1.99
CA ILE A 8 -1.99 -13.13 -1.22
C ILE A 8 -2.72 -12.22 -2.21
N LEU A 9 -4.04 -12.21 -2.13
CA LEU A 9 -4.91 -11.38 -2.97
C LEU A 9 -5.51 -10.24 -2.13
N ALA A 10 -4.97 -9.04 -2.32
CA ALA A 10 -5.53 -7.79 -1.82
C ALA A 10 -6.54 -7.21 -2.82
N GLY A 11 -6.31 -6.02 -3.37
CA GLY A 11 -7.17 -5.42 -4.40
C GLY A 11 -7.13 -6.11 -5.77
N GLY A 12 -6.11 -6.88 -6.06
CA GLY A 12 -5.96 -7.67 -7.29
C GLY A 12 -5.66 -6.88 -8.56
N THR A 13 -5.55 -5.55 -8.49
CA THR A 13 -5.40 -4.67 -9.65
C THR A 13 -4.12 -4.88 -10.45
N ASP A 14 -3.08 -5.42 -9.81
CA ASP A 14 -1.81 -5.79 -10.46
C ASP A 14 -1.69 -7.32 -10.61
N LEU A 15 -2.09 -8.08 -9.60
CA LEU A 15 -1.97 -9.53 -9.59
C LEU A 15 -2.84 -10.21 -10.65
N MET A 16 -4.12 -9.80 -10.79
CA MET A 16 -5.04 -10.45 -11.75
C MET A 16 -4.62 -10.26 -13.22
N PRO A 17 -4.13 -9.09 -13.67
CA PRO A 17 -3.52 -8.97 -15.00
C PRO A 17 -2.31 -9.88 -15.21
N LYS A 18 -1.43 -10.05 -14.21
CA LYS A 18 -0.27 -10.97 -14.29
C LYS A 18 -0.71 -12.43 -14.44
N ILE A 19 -1.77 -12.84 -13.77
CA ILE A 19 -2.35 -14.18 -13.89
C ILE A 19 -2.98 -14.38 -15.27
N ARG A 20 -3.80 -13.43 -15.73
CA ARG A 20 -4.45 -13.50 -17.06
C ARG A 20 -3.44 -13.55 -18.20
N SER A 21 -2.28 -12.94 -18.04
CA SER A 21 -1.20 -12.97 -19.06
C SER A 21 -0.28 -14.19 -18.93
N GLY A 22 -0.58 -15.15 -18.06
CA GLY A 22 0.26 -16.33 -17.82
C GLY A 22 1.59 -16.06 -17.11
N LYS A 23 1.81 -14.82 -16.63
CA LYS A 23 3.04 -14.48 -15.88
C LYS A 23 3.06 -15.04 -14.46
N LYS A 24 1.91 -15.43 -13.93
CA LYS A 24 1.75 -16.12 -12.64
C LYS A 24 0.65 -17.17 -12.74
N GLU A 25 0.90 -18.34 -12.17
CA GLU A 25 -0.03 -19.48 -12.14
C GLU A 25 -0.15 -20.02 -10.71
N PRO A 26 -0.86 -19.31 -9.81
CA PRO A 26 -1.01 -19.73 -8.43
C PRO A 26 -2.01 -20.87 -8.29
N ASP A 27 -1.70 -21.83 -7.40
CA ASP A 27 -2.61 -22.92 -7.04
C ASP A 27 -3.58 -22.53 -5.91
N LEU A 28 -3.20 -21.53 -5.10
CA LEU A 28 -3.98 -21.09 -3.94
C LEU A 28 -3.99 -19.56 -3.82
N TYR A 29 -5.16 -19.01 -3.54
CA TYR A 29 -5.37 -17.61 -3.27
C TYR A 29 -5.76 -17.40 -1.81
N LEU A 30 -4.99 -16.62 -1.07
CA LEU A 30 -5.39 -16.11 0.24
C LEU A 30 -5.99 -14.71 0.05
N SER A 31 -7.32 -14.62 0.06
CA SER A 31 -8.01 -13.35 -0.12
C SER A 31 -8.15 -12.59 1.20
N LEU A 32 -7.74 -11.33 1.21
CA LEU A 32 -7.83 -10.42 2.35
C LEU A 32 -9.12 -9.58 2.34
N CYS A 33 -10.00 -9.74 1.35
CA CYS A 33 -11.13 -8.83 1.12
C CYS A 33 -12.15 -8.77 2.27
N ARG A 34 -12.21 -9.81 3.12
CA ARG A 34 -13.12 -9.91 4.27
C ARG A 34 -12.47 -9.51 5.61
N MET A 35 -11.20 -9.10 5.60
CA MET A 35 -10.48 -8.67 6.80
C MET A 35 -10.72 -7.16 7.01
N GLU A 36 -11.83 -6.83 7.69
CA GLU A 36 -12.24 -5.43 7.90
C GLU A 36 -11.23 -4.65 8.75
N GLU A 37 -10.56 -5.33 9.69
CA GLU A 37 -9.50 -4.76 10.52
C GLU A 37 -8.31 -4.22 9.72
N LEU A 38 -8.08 -4.75 8.51
CA LEU A 38 -7.03 -4.27 7.62
C LEU A 38 -7.44 -3.07 6.75
N LYS A 39 -8.69 -2.61 6.85
CA LYS A 39 -9.20 -1.47 6.07
C LYS A 39 -9.26 -0.16 6.87
N ALA A 40 -9.15 -0.25 8.19
CA ALA A 40 -9.31 0.89 9.09
C ALA A 40 -8.21 1.94 8.87
N ILE A 41 -8.60 3.21 9.06
CA ILE A 41 -7.68 4.36 9.11
C ILE A 41 -7.94 5.04 10.45
N ASP A 42 -7.02 4.87 11.40
CA ASP A 42 -7.23 5.28 12.79
C ASP A 42 -6.03 6.04 13.35
N ARG A 43 -6.31 7.04 14.18
CA ARG A 43 -5.26 7.71 14.95
C ARG A 43 -4.87 6.86 16.15
N GLN A 44 -3.58 6.58 16.28
CA GLN A 44 -2.99 5.89 17.43
C GLN A 44 -1.90 6.76 18.06
N GLY A 45 -2.29 7.56 19.05
CA GLY A 45 -1.37 8.53 19.68
C GLY A 45 -0.84 9.55 18.68
N GLU A 46 0.47 9.56 18.47
CA GLU A 46 1.17 10.44 17.53
C GLU A 46 1.30 9.84 16.11
N TRP A 47 0.63 8.74 15.84
CA TRP A 47 0.67 8.05 14.55
C TRP A 47 -0.72 7.97 13.94
N LEU A 48 -0.79 8.09 12.63
CA LEU A 48 -1.93 7.62 11.85
C LEU A 48 -1.63 6.20 11.36
N LYS A 49 -2.43 5.24 11.81
CA LYS A 49 -2.37 3.86 11.33
C LYS A 49 -3.35 3.68 10.17
N ILE A 50 -2.81 3.27 9.03
CA ILE A 50 -3.57 3.01 7.81
C ILE A 50 -3.47 1.51 7.53
N GLY A 51 -4.59 0.81 7.58
CA GLY A 51 -4.65 -0.62 7.28
C GLY A 51 -4.20 -0.94 5.85
N ALA A 52 -3.51 -2.05 5.67
CA ALA A 52 -2.94 -2.44 4.38
C ALA A 52 -3.99 -2.63 3.27
N MET A 53 -5.24 -2.93 3.63
CA MET A 53 -6.38 -3.08 2.73
C MET A 53 -7.15 -1.78 2.48
N ALA A 54 -6.74 -0.64 3.07
CA ALA A 54 -7.30 0.67 2.74
C ALA A 54 -7.13 0.93 1.24
N ALA A 55 -8.24 1.21 0.56
CA ALA A 55 -8.25 1.49 -0.87
C ALA A 55 -7.69 2.90 -1.16
N HIS A 56 -7.14 3.11 -2.36
CA HIS A 56 -6.66 4.44 -2.75
C HIS A 56 -7.75 5.50 -2.67
N THR A 57 -8.99 5.19 -3.08
CA THR A 57 -10.14 6.11 -2.94
C THR A 57 -10.36 6.46 -1.47
N GLN A 58 -10.42 5.47 -0.57
CA GLN A 58 -10.61 5.70 0.85
C GLN A 58 -9.51 6.61 1.42
N ALA A 59 -8.24 6.32 1.12
CA ALA A 59 -7.12 7.15 1.59
C ALA A 59 -7.14 8.57 1.02
N SER A 60 -7.56 8.75 -0.24
CA SER A 60 -7.64 10.08 -0.86
C SER A 60 -8.78 10.94 -0.31
N GLU A 61 -9.80 10.33 0.27
CA GLU A 61 -11.00 11.00 0.80
C GLU A 61 -10.96 11.14 2.34
N ASP A 62 -10.07 10.42 3.01
CA ASP A 62 -9.97 10.44 4.47
C ASP A 62 -9.58 11.83 5.00
N PRO A 63 -10.33 12.39 5.98
CA PRO A 63 -10.09 13.73 6.50
C PRO A 63 -8.73 13.92 7.17
N PHE A 64 -8.21 12.88 7.87
CA PHE A 64 -6.88 12.94 8.51
C PHE A 64 -5.78 12.92 7.46
N ILE A 65 -5.88 12.03 6.46
CA ILE A 65 -4.89 11.97 5.38
C ILE A 65 -4.90 13.28 4.59
N ARG A 66 -6.06 13.84 4.28
CA ARG A 66 -6.16 15.15 3.60
C ARG A 66 -5.55 16.29 4.40
N LYS A 67 -5.71 16.27 5.71
CA LYS A 67 -5.21 17.33 6.60
C LYS A 67 -3.71 17.23 6.83
N TYR A 68 -3.20 16.05 7.17
CA TYR A 68 -1.83 15.88 7.64
C TYR A 68 -0.88 15.30 6.57
N PHE A 69 -1.41 14.59 5.58
CA PHE A 69 -0.64 13.87 4.57
C PHE A 69 -1.10 14.21 3.15
N THR A 70 -1.17 15.52 2.85
CA THR A 70 -1.75 16.04 1.60
C THR A 70 -1.13 15.42 0.35
N ALA A 71 0.20 15.24 0.31
CA ALA A 71 0.86 14.59 -0.83
C ALA A 71 0.37 13.15 -1.02
N LEU A 72 0.13 12.39 0.06
CA LEU A 72 -0.41 11.02 -0.02
C LEU A 72 -1.85 11.02 -0.55
N ALA A 73 -2.72 11.92 -0.05
CA ALA A 73 -4.08 12.06 -0.56
C ALA A 73 -4.10 12.37 -2.07
N MET A 74 -3.26 13.31 -2.51
CA MET A 74 -3.10 13.69 -3.91
C MET A 74 -2.57 12.51 -4.75
N ALA A 75 -1.53 11.82 -4.29
CA ALA A 75 -1.00 10.64 -4.97
C ALA A 75 -2.06 9.56 -5.13
N CYS A 76 -2.77 9.22 -4.05
CA CYS A 76 -3.86 8.23 -4.08
C CYS A 76 -4.96 8.60 -5.07
N SER A 77 -5.30 9.88 -5.20
CA SER A 77 -6.33 10.36 -6.15
C SER A 77 -5.90 10.23 -7.62
N GLN A 78 -4.61 10.11 -7.90
CA GLN A 78 -4.03 10.03 -9.24
C GLN A 78 -3.58 8.62 -9.65
N VAL A 79 -3.81 7.60 -8.81
CA VAL A 79 -3.49 6.20 -9.16
C VAL A 79 -4.48 5.69 -10.19
N GLY A 80 -4.04 5.42 -11.41
CA GLY A 80 -4.82 4.80 -12.48
C GLY A 80 -6.26 5.35 -12.62
N SER A 81 -7.20 4.50 -13.04
CA SER A 81 -8.61 4.88 -13.14
C SER A 81 -9.35 4.82 -11.79
N GLN A 82 -10.56 5.39 -11.73
CA GLN A 82 -11.43 5.32 -10.55
C GLN A 82 -11.67 3.86 -10.12
N GLN A 83 -11.85 2.95 -11.07
CA GLN A 83 -12.06 1.53 -10.80
C GLN A 83 -10.83 0.89 -10.15
N ILE A 84 -9.64 1.29 -10.59
CA ILE A 84 -8.37 0.86 -9.99
C ILE A 84 -8.26 1.40 -8.56
N ARG A 85 -8.55 2.68 -8.33
CA ARG A 85 -8.49 3.29 -7.00
C ARG A 85 -9.48 2.69 -6.00
N ASN A 86 -10.66 2.30 -6.47
CA ASN A 86 -11.68 1.65 -5.62
C ASN A 86 -11.30 0.23 -5.19
N LYS A 87 -10.36 -0.42 -5.87
CA LYS A 87 -9.93 -1.80 -5.60
C LYS A 87 -8.47 -1.91 -5.14
N GLY A 88 -7.58 -1.12 -5.74
CA GLY A 88 -6.18 -1.08 -5.36
C GLY A 88 -6.00 -0.60 -3.93
N THR A 89 -5.08 -1.24 -3.20
CA THR A 89 -4.85 -0.98 -1.77
C THR A 89 -3.44 -0.45 -1.52
N LEU A 90 -3.27 0.29 -0.42
CA LEU A 90 -1.96 0.84 -0.07
C LEU A 90 -0.94 -0.29 0.20
N GLY A 91 -1.32 -1.29 0.98
CA GLY A 91 -0.46 -2.45 1.25
C GLY A 91 -0.14 -3.26 -0.01
N GLY A 92 -1.13 -3.41 -0.92
CA GLY A 92 -0.92 -4.06 -2.22
C GLY A 92 0.09 -3.31 -3.10
N SER A 93 0.04 -1.98 -3.10
CA SER A 93 0.99 -1.14 -3.83
C SER A 93 2.41 -1.25 -3.27
N LEU A 94 2.55 -1.27 -1.93
CA LEU A 94 3.83 -1.50 -1.27
C LEU A 94 4.40 -2.89 -1.58
N ALA A 95 3.58 -3.94 -1.42
CA ALA A 95 4.01 -5.32 -1.68
C ALA A 95 4.39 -5.56 -3.16
N ASN A 96 3.74 -4.85 -4.09
CA ASN A 96 4.08 -4.91 -5.51
C ASN A 96 5.35 -4.13 -5.86
N ALA A 97 5.72 -3.14 -5.05
CA ALA A 97 6.95 -2.33 -5.17
C ALA A 97 7.23 -1.83 -6.60
N SER A 98 6.18 -1.37 -7.30
CA SER A 98 6.35 -0.83 -8.65
C SER A 98 7.28 0.38 -8.63
N PRO A 99 8.31 0.46 -9.50
CA PRO A 99 9.14 1.66 -9.63
C PRO A 99 8.36 2.92 -10.01
N ALA A 100 7.18 2.75 -10.63
CA ALA A 100 6.25 3.83 -10.98
C ALA A 100 5.12 4.00 -9.93
N GLY A 101 5.31 3.49 -8.72
CA GLY A 101 4.31 3.55 -7.66
C GLY A 101 4.17 4.95 -7.06
N ASP A 102 3.02 5.57 -7.22
CA ASP A 102 2.78 6.97 -6.82
C ASP A 102 2.81 7.19 -5.30
N ILE A 103 2.37 6.20 -4.50
CA ILE A 103 2.25 6.35 -3.04
C ILE A 103 3.56 6.15 -2.28
N ILE A 104 4.50 5.39 -2.86
CA ILE A 104 5.75 5.00 -2.18
C ILE A 104 6.59 6.21 -1.80
N PRO A 105 6.85 7.17 -2.71
CA PRO A 105 7.60 8.38 -2.37
C PRO A 105 6.93 9.21 -1.27
N CYS A 106 5.59 9.20 -1.21
CA CYS A 106 4.85 9.92 -0.16
C CYS A 106 5.06 9.28 1.21
N ILE A 107 5.04 7.93 1.29
CA ILE A 107 5.29 7.23 2.55
C ILE A 107 6.72 7.50 3.06
N PHE A 108 7.71 7.54 2.17
CA PHE A 108 9.09 7.93 2.50
C PHE A 108 9.18 9.37 2.99
N LEU A 109 8.55 10.31 2.26
CA LEU A 109 8.52 11.73 2.63
C LEU A 109 8.09 11.95 4.08
N TYR A 110 7.14 11.14 4.56
CA TYR A 110 6.60 11.27 5.92
C TYR A 110 7.38 10.44 6.96
N GLY A 111 8.44 9.74 6.60
CA GLY A 111 9.14 8.84 7.54
C GLY A 111 8.24 7.70 8.02
N GLY A 112 7.44 7.15 7.11
CA GLY A 112 6.49 6.11 7.44
C GLY A 112 7.14 4.81 7.86
N LYS A 113 6.39 4.01 8.64
CA LYS A 113 6.77 2.64 9.02
C LYS A 113 5.76 1.66 8.46
N ILE A 114 6.21 0.43 8.23
CA ILE A 114 5.38 -0.66 7.69
C ILE A 114 5.32 -1.75 8.74
N GLU A 115 4.13 -2.10 9.19
CA GLU A 115 3.89 -3.24 10.07
C GLU A 115 3.69 -4.51 9.24
N ILE A 116 4.44 -5.54 9.59
CA ILE A 116 4.47 -6.82 8.90
C ILE A 116 4.17 -7.92 9.91
N LEU A 117 3.14 -8.71 9.64
CA LEU A 117 2.81 -9.92 10.40
C LEU A 117 3.57 -11.11 9.80
N GLY A 118 4.32 -11.79 10.62
CA GLY A 118 5.00 -13.05 10.32
C GLY A 118 4.74 -14.12 11.37
N GLU A 119 5.45 -15.24 11.30
CA GLU A 119 5.29 -16.37 12.23
C GLU A 119 5.60 -15.99 13.69
N ASN A 120 6.50 -15.03 13.90
CA ASN A 120 6.90 -14.55 15.23
C ASN A 120 6.10 -13.32 15.72
N GLY A 121 4.98 -13.01 15.07
CA GLY A 121 4.16 -11.84 15.39
C GLY A 121 4.41 -10.65 14.48
N ILE A 122 4.06 -9.45 14.95
CA ILE A 122 4.16 -8.21 14.17
C ILE A 122 5.53 -7.57 14.40
N ARG A 123 6.21 -7.23 13.31
CA ARG A 123 7.42 -6.39 13.30
C ARG A 123 7.15 -5.10 12.54
N SER A 124 7.83 -4.02 12.92
CA SER A 124 7.78 -2.73 12.24
C SER A 124 9.12 -2.45 11.58
N VAL A 125 9.09 -1.96 10.34
CA VAL A 125 10.27 -1.56 9.58
C VAL A 125 10.07 -0.15 9.03
N ASP A 126 11.13 0.63 8.92
CA ASP A 126 11.05 1.93 8.26
C ASP A 126 10.79 1.73 6.76
N ALA A 127 9.93 2.57 6.19
CA ALA A 127 9.52 2.42 4.80
C ALA A 127 10.70 2.49 3.82
N GLU A 128 11.70 3.33 4.10
CA GLU A 128 12.92 3.42 3.29
C GLU A 128 13.71 2.10 3.25
N SER A 129 13.75 1.39 4.39
CA SER A 129 14.41 0.08 4.49
C SER A 129 13.58 -1.06 3.92
N PHE A 130 12.26 -0.87 3.76
CA PHE A 130 11.35 -1.90 3.26
C PHE A 130 11.56 -2.20 1.77
N LEU A 131 11.89 -1.18 0.97
CA LEU A 131 12.17 -1.36 -0.45
C LEU A 131 13.64 -1.69 -0.64
N LEU A 132 13.89 -2.78 -1.34
CA LEU A 132 15.22 -3.21 -1.75
C LEU A 132 15.49 -2.76 -3.19
N GLU A 133 16.73 -2.88 -3.62
CA GLU A 133 17.11 -2.68 -5.01
C GLU A 133 16.29 -3.58 -5.97
N ASN A 134 16.15 -3.16 -7.22
CA ASN A 134 15.46 -3.90 -8.29
C ASN A 134 13.96 -4.14 -8.07
N GLY A 135 13.28 -3.32 -7.27
CA GLY A 135 11.83 -3.43 -7.04
C GLY A 135 11.42 -4.63 -6.17
N CYS A 136 12.35 -5.14 -5.39
CA CYS A 136 12.07 -6.13 -4.34
C CYS A 136 11.68 -5.45 -3.03
N THR A 137 11.17 -6.24 -2.09
CA THR A 137 10.82 -5.77 -0.75
C THR A 137 11.42 -6.68 0.31
N LEU A 138 11.50 -6.19 1.56
CA LEU A 138 11.86 -7.00 2.73
C LEU A 138 10.77 -8.00 3.15
N LEU A 139 9.66 -8.04 2.43
CA LEU A 139 8.54 -8.94 2.75
C LEU A 139 8.94 -10.40 2.52
N GLY A 140 8.97 -11.16 3.58
CA GLY A 140 9.20 -12.60 3.55
C GLY A 140 8.01 -13.34 2.95
N ARG A 141 8.23 -14.60 2.58
CA ARG A 141 7.22 -15.43 1.90
C ARG A 141 5.95 -15.66 2.73
N ASN A 142 6.11 -15.87 4.04
CA ASN A 142 5.01 -16.10 4.98
C ASN A 142 4.66 -14.84 5.76
N GLU A 143 4.92 -13.67 5.18
CA GLU A 143 4.67 -12.38 5.81
C GLU A 143 3.58 -11.61 5.08
N LEU A 144 2.86 -10.79 5.85
CA LEU A 144 1.76 -9.97 5.39
C LEU A 144 1.93 -8.54 5.91
N ILE A 145 1.85 -7.55 5.03
CA ILE A 145 1.71 -6.16 5.45
C ILE A 145 0.33 -5.99 6.10
N THR A 146 0.31 -5.53 7.34
CA THR A 146 -0.93 -5.29 8.07
C THR A 146 -1.32 -3.82 8.10
N SER A 147 -0.34 -2.92 8.19
CA SER A 147 -0.60 -1.48 8.22
C SER A 147 0.61 -0.64 7.83
N ILE A 148 0.34 0.63 7.60
CA ILE A 148 1.30 1.71 7.41
C ILE A 148 1.10 2.68 8.56
N LEU A 149 2.18 3.08 9.22
CA LEU A 149 2.18 4.07 10.29
C LEU A 149 2.82 5.35 9.76
N LEU A 150 2.12 6.47 9.85
CA LEU A 150 2.64 7.79 9.49
C LEU A 150 2.66 8.69 10.74
N PRO A 151 3.79 9.35 11.07
CA PRO A 151 3.85 10.24 12.22
C PRO A 151 3.03 11.50 11.95
N LEU A 152 2.20 11.89 12.93
CA LEU A 152 1.39 13.11 12.87
C LEU A 152 2.24 14.32 13.21
N GLU A 153 2.52 15.16 12.22
CA GLU A 153 3.22 16.43 12.38
C GLU A 153 2.30 17.58 11.93
N GLU A 154 1.96 18.50 12.84
CA GLU A 154 0.93 19.50 12.60
C GLU A 154 1.26 20.56 11.53
N GLU A 155 2.54 20.84 11.28
CA GLU A 155 2.96 21.93 10.40
C GLU A 155 3.56 21.48 9.04
N ARG A 156 3.60 20.18 8.76
CA ARG A 156 4.21 19.68 7.53
C ARG A 156 3.32 19.96 6.33
N LYS A 157 3.76 20.89 5.45
CA LYS A 157 3.14 21.13 4.15
C LYS A 157 3.77 20.23 3.10
N SER A 158 2.95 19.64 2.25
CA SER A 158 3.40 18.72 1.20
C SER A 158 2.49 18.80 -0.02
N CYS A 159 3.04 18.43 -1.19
CA CYS A 159 2.28 18.31 -2.42
C CYS A 159 2.81 17.12 -3.22
N PHE A 160 1.99 16.61 -4.12
CA PHE A 160 2.36 15.58 -5.07
C PHE A 160 2.17 16.09 -6.50
N VAL A 161 3.19 15.97 -7.33
CA VAL A 161 3.14 16.33 -8.75
C VAL A 161 3.61 15.13 -9.56
N LYS A 162 2.77 14.67 -10.48
CA LYS A 162 3.07 13.56 -11.37
C LYS A 162 3.47 14.09 -12.74
N LEU A 163 4.71 13.77 -13.17
CA LEU A 163 5.15 13.98 -14.55
C LEU A 163 4.92 12.68 -15.32
N GLY A 164 4.01 12.69 -16.26
CA GLY A 164 3.69 11.55 -17.10
C GLY A 164 3.54 11.93 -18.56
N SER A 165 3.90 11.02 -19.47
CA SER A 165 3.72 11.19 -20.91
C SER A 165 2.27 10.96 -21.37
N ARG A 166 1.42 10.38 -20.52
CA ARG A 166 -0.01 10.16 -20.79
C ARG A 166 -0.83 11.08 -19.93
N ARG A 167 -1.69 11.90 -20.55
CA ARG A 167 -2.83 12.49 -19.83
C ARG A 167 -3.75 11.34 -19.47
N GLU A 168 -4.07 11.20 -18.20
CA GLU A 168 -5.09 10.24 -17.76
C GLU A 168 -6.42 10.60 -18.42
N VAL A 169 -7.07 9.59 -18.98
CA VAL A 169 -8.40 9.68 -19.56
C VAL A 169 -9.41 9.48 -18.44
#